data_f78dc3b14149e84d1214c4274a90fbfb
#
_entry.id   f78dc3b14149e84d1214c4274a90fbfb
#
_cell.length_a   1.000
_cell.length_b   1.000
_cell.length_c   1.000
_cell.angle_alpha   90.00
_cell.angle_beta   90.00
_cell.angle_gamma   90.00
#
_symmetry.space_group_name_H-M   'P 1'
#
loop_
_entity.id
_entity.type
_entity.pdbx_description
1 polymer ?
#
loop_
_entity_poly.entity_id
_entity_poly.type
_entity_poly.pdbx_seq_one_letter_code
_entity_poly.pdbx_strand_id
1 'polypeptide(L)'
;MANRVEAAGIVVAPLRRRFIKVLIKKRYLYLMMVPVLAWYVVFQYAPMYGIVLAFQDFRFSRGFASPFVGFDNFIRLFTDKNFQLAFRNTVVINVLRFIFGVPAPVLFALLLNEVFHSGYKRVVQTVTYLPHFVSWVALAGIINTLLVRDTGAVNVLLQALGFEQVGFLIDNRYFRWVLISTELWKETGWTSIIYLAAIAGIDPALYECAQVEGAKRRQMAWYITLPSISNTVAIMAIIFLGHILAIGFDQIFNLYNPVVYETADILDTYIVRNLQQNPKFGLLSAASIIKSVVGLGLLIAANNACKLFGVEGIYGSQSNVGTVR
;
A
#
# COMPACT_ATOMS: atom_id res chain seq x y z
N MET A 1 39.24 33.29 54.84
CA MET A 1 38.93 31.88 54.62
C MET A 1 38.32 31.72 53.24
N ALA A 2 39.14 31.35 52.27
CA ALA A 2 38.76 31.23 50.90
C ALA A 2 38.53 29.75 50.57
N ASN A 3 37.27 29.39 50.26
CA ASN A 3 36.93 28.04 49.81
C ASN A 3 37.37 27.88 48.36
N ARG A 4 38.39 27.05 48.17
CA ARG A 4 38.73 26.45 46.85
C ARG A 4 37.70 25.39 46.53
N VAL A 5 36.88 25.66 45.54
CA VAL A 5 36.11 24.64 44.82
C VAL A 5 37.02 24.16 43.68
N GLU A 6 37.65 23.00 43.87
CA GLU A 6 38.34 22.30 42.78
C GLU A 6 37.30 21.81 41.78
N ALA A 7 37.27 22.46 40.61
CA ALA A 7 36.52 21.97 39.47
C ALA A 7 37.15 20.70 38.94
N ALA A 8 36.50 19.54 39.16
CA ALA A 8 36.86 18.27 38.56
C ALA A 8 36.95 18.44 37.05
N GLY A 9 38.15 18.42 36.52
CA GLY A 9 38.42 18.54 35.07
C GLY A 9 37.87 17.33 34.30
N ILE A 10 36.65 17.42 33.87
CA ILE A 10 36.10 16.46 32.91
C ILE A 10 36.81 16.71 31.58
N VAL A 11 37.91 15.98 31.34
CA VAL A 11 38.56 15.98 30.01
C VAL A 11 37.62 15.30 29.04
N VAL A 12 36.79 16.09 28.38
CA VAL A 12 35.93 15.62 27.31
C VAL A 12 36.83 15.21 26.14
N ALA A 13 37.04 13.90 26.00
CA ALA A 13 37.82 13.36 24.88
C ALA A 13 37.23 13.88 23.57
N PRO A 14 38.06 14.31 22.58
CA PRO A 14 37.59 14.88 21.35
C PRO A 14 36.61 13.91 20.67
N LEU A 15 35.45 14.44 20.23
CA LEU A 15 34.34 13.68 19.64
C LEU A 15 34.79 12.60 18.64
N ARG A 16 35.84 12.87 17.86
CA ARG A 16 36.48 11.91 16.93
C ARG A 16 37.02 10.66 17.61
N ARG A 17 37.71 10.79 18.78
CA ARG A 17 38.25 9.64 19.51
C ARG A 17 37.13 8.81 20.15
N ARG A 18 36.05 9.44 20.60
CA ARG A 18 34.88 8.75 21.16
C ARG A 18 34.15 7.97 20.09
N PHE A 19 34.00 8.54 18.89
CA PHE A 19 33.39 7.90 17.73
C PHE A 19 34.18 6.66 17.27
N ILE A 20 35.52 6.79 17.12
CA ILE A 20 36.37 5.64 16.72
C ILE A 20 36.33 4.52 17.75
N LYS A 21 36.38 4.83 19.06
CA LYS A 21 36.23 3.81 20.11
C LYS A 21 34.90 3.06 20.06
N VAL A 22 33.81 3.77 19.79
CA VAL A 22 32.49 3.17 19.62
C VAL A 22 32.43 2.28 18.37
N LEU A 23 32.99 2.73 17.25
CA LEU A 23 33.11 1.94 16.01
C LEU A 23 33.89 0.62 16.25
N ILE A 24 35.05 0.71 16.87
CA ILE A 24 35.85 -0.49 17.17
C ILE A 24 35.13 -1.43 18.14
N LYS A 25 34.51 -0.91 19.20
CA LYS A 25 33.75 -1.70 20.15
C LYS A 25 32.54 -2.42 19.52
N LYS A 26 31.89 -1.76 18.56
CA LYS A 26 30.70 -2.29 17.90
C LYS A 26 30.98 -2.80 16.48
N ARG A 27 32.24 -3.11 16.13
CA ARG A 27 32.67 -3.48 14.77
C ARG A 27 31.88 -4.64 14.15
N TYR A 28 31.50 -5.63 14.92
CA TYR A 28 30.70 -6.76 14.43
C TYR A 28 29.29 -6.35 14.04
N LEU A 29 28.69 -5.43 14.79
CA LEU A 29 27.37 -4.88 14.45
C LEU A 29 27.42 -4.14 13.10
N TYR A 30 28.43 -3.28 12.93
CA TYR A 30 28.60 -2.57 11.65
C TYR A 30 28.92 -3.52 10.51
N LEU A 31 29.75 -4.55 10.74
CA LEU A 31 30.05 -5.56 9.73
C LEU A 31 28.79 -6.29 9.24
N MET A 32 27.88 -6.61 10.16
CA MET A 32 26.57 -7.20 9.81
C MET A 32 25.67 -6.25 9.01
N MET A 33 25.81 -4.93 9.19
CA MET A 33 25.06 -3.93 8.44
C MET A 33 25.61 -3.70 7.02
N VAL A 34 26.91 -3.95 6.80
CA VAL A 34 27.57 -3.68 5.50
C VAL A 34 26.86 -4.35 4.32
N PRO A 35 26.53 -5.65 4.33
CA PRO A 35 25.86 -6.27 3.18
C PRO A 35 24.49 -5.66 2.89
N VAL A 36 23.73 -5.31 3.95
CA VAL A 36 22.42 -4.67 3.80
C VAL A 36 22.55 -3.27 3.21
N LEU A 37 23.48 -2.47 3.75
CA LEU A 37 23.74 -1.12 3.27
C LEU A 37 24.27 -1.13 1.82
N ALA A 38 25.20 -2.05 1.52
CA ALA A 38 25.72 -2.22 0.16
C ALA A 38 24.59 -2.57 -0.83
N TRP A 39 23.69 -3.46 -0.45
CA TRP A 39 22.53 -3.79 -1.25
C TRP A 39 21.65 -2.55 -1.51
N TYR A 40 21.34 -1.77 -0.48
CA TYR A 40 20.56 -0.53 -0.63
C TYR A 40 21.26 0.47 -1.56
N VAL A 41 22.56 0.70 -1.36
CA VAL A 41 23.32 1.63 -2.20
C VAL A 41 23.31 1.19 -3.68
N VAL A 42 23.57 -0.09 -3.94
CA VAL A 42 23.67 -0.60 -5.32
C VAL A 42 22.30 -0.70 -5.99
N PHE A 43 21.27 -1.19 -5.31
CA PHE A 43 19.99 -1.52 -5.94
C PHE A 43 18.90 -0.47 -5.73
N GLN A 44 19.01 0.41 -4.74
CA GLN A 44 18.04 1.47 -4.50
C GLN A 44 18.59 2.87 -4.85
N TYR A 45 19.78 3.22 -4.37
CA TYR A 45 20.32 4.56 -4.59
C TYR A 45 20.98 4.74 -5.94
N ALA A 46 21.78 3.77 -6.42
CA ALA A 46 22.44 3.90 -7.71
C ALA A 46 21.46 4.06 -8.88
N PRO A 47 20.32 3.33 -8.95
CA PRO A 47 19.32 3.55 -10.00
C PRO A 47 18.64 4.92 -9.95
N MET A 48 18.63 5.61 -8.79
CA MET A 48 18.07 6.97 -8.69
C MET A 48 18.79 7.97 -9.61
N TYR A 49 20.05 7.70 -10.01
CA TYR A 49 20.71 8.50 -11.02
C TYR A 49 19.93 8.52 -12.36
N GLY A 50 19.13 7.50 -12.63
CA GLY A 50 18.21 7.45 -13.76
C GLY A 50 17.13 8.54 -13.78
N ILE A 51 16.92 9.27 -12.68
CA ILE A 51 16.04 10.44 -12.63
C ILE A 51 16.48 11.49 -13.66
N VAL A 52 17.77 11.62 -13.91
CA VAL A 52 18.32 12.54 -14.91
C VAL A 52 17.76 12.29 -16.32
N LEU A 53 17.42 11.03 -16.64
CA LEU A 53 16.85 10.66 -17.94
C LEU A 53 15.52 11.38 -18.21
N ALA A 54 14.74 11.70 -17.18
CA ALA A 54 13.48 12.42 -17.33
C ALA A 54 13.65 13.81 -17.95
N PHE A 55 14.84 14.40 -17.82
CA PHE A 55 15.18 15.73 -18.32
C PHE A 55 16.02 15.69 -19.62
N GLN A 56 16.19 14.50 -20.20
CA GLN A 56 16.99 14.28 -21.40
C GLN A 56 16.15 13.67 -22.54
N ASP A 57 16.49 14.01 -23.80
CA ASP A 57 16.13 13.23 -24.98
C ASP A 57 17.09 12.03 -25.07
N PHE A 58 16.83 11.04 -24.22
CA PHE A 58 17.74 9.92 -24.03
C PHE A 58 17.89 9.08 -25.31
N ARG A 59 19.14 8.88 -25.73
CA ARG A 59 19.53 8.05 -26.87
C ARG A 59 20.56 7.02 -26.43
N PHE A 60 20.32 5.76 -26.70
CA PHE A 60 21.25 4.68 -26.33
C PHE A 60 22.70 4.93 -26.83
N SER A 61 22.84 5.51 -28.02
CA SER A 61 24.15 5.79 -28.60
C SER A 61 24.99 6.81 -27.82
N ARG A 62 24.36 7.66 -27.03
CA ARG A 62 24.99 8.72 -26.23
C ARG A 62 24.90 8.46 -24.71
N GLY A 63 24.10 7.52 -24.28
CA GLY A 63 23.88 7.25 -22.86
C GLY A 63 23.50 8.52 -22.09
N PHE A 64 24.08 8.74 -20.92
CA PHE A 64 23.84 9.93 -20.07
C PHE A 64 24.38 11.25 -20.67
N ALA A 65 25.16 11.22 -21.77
CA ALA A 65 25.57 12.41 -22.53
C ALA A 65 24.49 12.84 -23.54
N SER A 66 23.27 12.29 -23.47
CA SER A 66 22.14 12.67 -24.31
C SER A 66 21.73 14.13 -24.08
N PRO A 67 21.17 14.82 -25.09
CA PRO A 67 20.80 16.23 -24.98
C PRO A 67 19.84 16.48 -23.83
N PHE A 68 20.11 17.51 -23.05
CA PHE A 68 19.23 17.98 -21.99
C PHE A 68 18.07 18.76 -22.59
N VAL A 69 16.83 18.37 -22.30
CA VAL A 69 15.59 18.99 -22.83
C VAL A 69 14.74 19.63 -21.72
N GLY A 70 15.26 19.70 -20.49
CA GLY A 70 14.53 20.27 -19.36
C GLY A 70 13.20 19.54 -19.10
N PHE A 71 12.10 20.30 -19.00
CA PHE A 71 10.77 19.78 -18.70
C PHE A 71 9.97 19.30 -19.92
N ASP A 72 10.53 19.24 -21.10
CA ASP A 72 9.83 18.92 -22.34
C ASP A 72 9.15 17.52 -22.27
N ASN A 73 9.80 16.52 -21.68
CA ASN A 73 9.21 15.21 -21.47
C ASN A 73 7.97 15.25 -20.57
N PHE A 74 7.95 16.09 -19.56
CA PHE A 74 6.79 16.29 -18.67
C PHE A 74 5.64 16.96 -19.41
N ILE A 75 5.92 18.00 -20.22
CA ILE A 75 4.91 18.70 -21.02
C ILE A 75 4.28 17.73 -22.03
N ARG A 76 5.09 16.92 -22.70
CA ARG A 76 4.61 15.90 -23.65
C ARG A 76 3.71 14.86 -22.97
N LEU A 77 4.01 14.43 -21.75
CA LEU A 77 3.15 13.50 -21.00
C LEU A 77 1.78 14.10 -20.74
N PHE A 78 1.71 15.34 -20.30
CA PHE A 78 0.42 15.99 -20.04
C PHE A 78 -0.41 16.24 -21.31
N THR A 79 0.19 16.19 -22.49
CA THR A 79 -0.52 16.25 -23.78
C THR A 79 -0.87 14.88 -24.36
N ASP A 80 -0.24 13.78 -23.83
CA ASP A 80 -0.54 12.41 -24.24
C ASP A 80 -1.86 11.91 -23.62
N LYS A 81 -2.85 11.67 -24.47
CA LYS A 81 -4.17 11.15 -24.06
C LYS A 81 -4.09 9.81 -23.33
N ASN A 82 -3.16 8.93 -23.73
CA ASN A 82 -3.00 7.62 -23.09
C ASN A 82 -2.44 7.78 -21.67
N PHE A 83 -1.49 8.72 -21.49
CA PHE A 83 -0.98 9.03 -20.15
C PHE A 83 -2.07 9.63 -19.25
N GLN A 84 -2.86 10.60 -19.76
CA GLN A 84 -3.97 11.18 -19.00
C GLN A 84 -4.99 10.12 -18.59
N LEU A 85 -5.29 9.20 -19.49
CA LEU A 85 -6.19 8.07 -19.21
C LEU A 85 -5.63 7.15 -18.14
N ALA A 86 -4.36 6.74 -18.27
CA ALA A 86 -3.68 5.90 -17.30
C ALA A 86 -3.59 6.58 -15.92
N PHE A 87 -3.32 7.88 -15.89
CA PHE A 87 -3.31 8.68 -14.67
C PHE A 87 -4.70 8.69 -13.99
N ARG A 88 -5.75 9.01 -14.75
CA ARG A 88 -7.13 9.00 -14.24
C ARG A 88 -7.52 7.62 -13.69
N ASN A 89 -7.22 6.56 -14.42
CA ASN A 89 -7.54 5.20 -14.00
C ASN A 89 -6.76 4.80 -12.76
N THR A 90 -5.48 5.18 -12.65
CA THR A 90 -4.67 4.96 -11.44
C THR A 90 -5.36 5.59 -10.23
N VAL A 91 -5.80 6.84 -10.33
CA VAL A 91 -6.50 7.51 -9.24
C VAL A 91 -7.83 6.83 -8.93
N VAL A 92 -8.68 6.60 -9.93
CA VAL A 92 -10.02 6.02 -9.72
C VAL A 92 -9.95 4.61 -9.12
N ILE A 93 -9.10 3.73 -9.66
CA ILE A 93 -8.98 2.36 -9.17
C ILE A 93 -8.45 2.36 -7.73
N ASN A 94 -7.46 3.19 -7.43
CA ASN A 94 -6.89 3.24 -6.09
C ASN A 94 -7.83 3.87 -5.06
N VAL A 95 -8.63 4.86 -5.44
CA VAL A 95 -9.70 5.40 -4.58
C VAL A 95 -10.75 4.32 -4.28
N LEU A 96 -11.19 3.57 -5.28
CA LEU A 96 -12.13 2.45 -5.07
C LEU A 96 -11.52 1.37 -4.15
N ARG A 97 -10.25 1.01 -4.37
CA ARG A 97 -9.52 0.09 -3.51
C ARG A 97 -9.46 0.58 -2.06
N PHE A 98 -9.21 1.86 -1.84
CA PHE A 98 -9.19 2.44 -0.50
C PHE A 98 -10.57 2.36 0.16
N ILE A 99 -11.62 2.79 -0.56
CA ILE A 99 -13.00 2.81 -0.04
C ILE A 99 -13.49 1.40 0.37
N PHE A 100 -13.13 0.38 -0.39
CA PHE A 100 -13.57 -1.00 -0.10
C PHE A 100 -12.51 -1.81 0.66
N GLY A 101 -11.24 -1.63 0.35
CA GLY A 101 -10.14 -2.42 0.89
C GLY A 101 -9.78 -2.12 2.34
N VAL A 102 -10.03 -0.90 2.83
CA VAL A 102 -9.82 -0.57 4.25
C VAL A 102 -10.97 -1.07 5.12
N PRO A 103 -12.26 -0.82 4.81
CA PRO A 103 -13.35 -1.28 5.66
C PRO A 103 -13.59 -2.79 5.62
N ALA A 104 -13.36 -3.46 4.48
CA ALA A 104 -13.69 -4.87 4.34
C ALA A 104 -12.95 -5.79 5.34
N PRO A 105 -11.63 -5.70 5.55
CA PRO A 105 -10.94 -6.49 6.56
C PRO A 105 -11.37 -6.17 7.99
N VAL A 106 -11.71 -4.91 8.28
CA VAL A 106 -12.23 -4.49 9.60
C VAL A 106 -13.57 -5.15 9.86
N LEU A 107 -14.50 -5.03 8.91
CA LEU A 107 -15.82 -5.67 9.01
C LEU A 107 -15.71 -7.19 9.13
N PHE A 108 -14.82 -7.80 8.34
CA PHE A 108 -14.57 -9.23 8.41
C PHE A 108 -14.00 -9.65 9.77
N ALA A 109 -13.07 -8.88 10.35
CA ALA A 109 -12.54 -9.15 11.69
C ALA A 109 -13.62 -9.03 12.78
N LEU A 110 -14.47 -8.01 12.70
CA LEU A 110 -15.60 -7.85 13.62
C LEU A 110 -16.57 -9.03 13.52
N LEU A 111 -16.95 -9.43 12.31
CA LEU A 111 -17.83 -10.58 12.10
C LEU A 111 -17.21 -11.88 12.62
N LEU A 112 -15.92 -12.09 12.34
CA LEU A 112 -15.21 -13.28 12.77
C LEU A 112 -14.99 -13.33 14.29
N ASN A 113 -14.93 -12.17 14.94
CA ASN A 113 -14.86 -12.08 16.40
C ASN A 113 -16.16 -12.53 17.08
N GLU A 114 -17.31 -12.37 16.42
CA GLU A 114 -18.61 -12.81 16.91
C GLU A 114 -18.85 -14.33 16.77
N VAL A 115 -17.97 -15.05 16.06
CA VAL A 115 -18.09 -16.50 15.87
C VAL A 115 -17.68 -17.25 17.13
N PHE A 116 -18.61 -17.98 17.74
CA PHE A 116 -18.39 -18.72 19.00
C PHE A 116 -17.59 -20.02 18.84
N HIS A 117 -17.90 -20.78 17.81
CA HIS A 117 -17.30 -22.09 17.61
C HIS A 117 -15.88 -21.95 17.08
N SER A 118 -14.89 -22.21 17.94
CA SER A 118 -13.47 -22.09 17.61
C SER A 118 -13.06 -22.92 16.37
N GLY A 119 -13.65 -24.09 16.21
CA GLY A 119 -13.41 -24.95 15.03
C GLY A 119 -13.91 -24.29 13.74
N TYR A 120 -15.13 -23.77 13.73
CA TYR A 120 -15.69 -23.05 12.58
C TYR A 120 -14.88 -21.77 12.27
N LYS A 121 -14.55 -20.99 13.30
CA LYS A 121 -13.69 -19.80 13.17
C LYS A 121 -12.39 -20.13 12.48
N ARG A 122 -11.71 -21.22 12.89
CA ARG A 122 -10.45 -21.67 12.29
C ARG A 122 -10.61 -22.07 10.83
N VAL A 123 -11.68 -22.79 10.48
CA VAL A 123 -11.95 -23.16 9.07
C VAL A 123 -12.16 -21.92 8.22
N VAL A 124 -13.00 -20.97 8.66
CA VAL A 124 -13.24 -19.72 7.93
C VAL A 124 -11.93 -18.93 7.74
N GLN A 125 -11.12 -18.81 8.80
CA GLN A 125 -9.80 -18.17 8.72
C GLN A 125 -8.91 -18.85 7.69
N THR A 126 -8.77 -20.17 7.74
CA THR A 126 -7.91 -20.92 6.81
C THR A 126 -8.35 -20.72 5.36
N VAL A 127 -9.65 -20.85 5.08
CA VAL A 127 -10.19 -20.71 3.71
C VAL A 127 -10.02 -19.28 3.19
N THR A 128 -10.24 -18.26 4.04
CA THR A 128 -10.16 -16.86 3.62
C THR A 128 -8.73 -16.33 3.55
N TYR A 129 -7.77 -16.95 4.25
CA TYR A 129 -6.35 -16.57 4.19
C TYR A 129 -5.63 -17.19 2.98
N LEU A 130 -6.10 -18.35 2.51
CA LEU A 130 -5.46 -19.11 1.45
C LEU A 130 -5.24 -18.34 0.14
N PRO A 131 -6.21 -17.54 -0.37
CA PRO A 131 -6.04 -16.80 -1.62
C PRO A 131 -4.87 -15.83 -1.61
N HIS A 132 -4.51 -15.26 -0.45
CA HIS A 132 -3.38 -14.34 -0.31
C HIS A 132 -2.06 -14.96 -0.77
N PHE A 133 -1.83 -16.25 -0.53
CA PHE A 133 -0.57 -16.95 -0.87
C PHE A 133 -0.47 -17.32 -2.36
N VAL A 134 -1.55 -17.22 -3.12
CA VAL A 134 -1.55 -17.51 -4.54
C VAL A 134 -1.06 -16.30 -5.33
N SER A 135 -0.12 -16.52 -6.28
CA SER A 135 0.37 -15.42 -7.13
C SER A 135 -0.73 -14.85 -8.04
N TRP A 136 -0.63 -13.56 -8.39
CA TRP A 136 -1.59 -12.96 -9.32
C TRP A 136 -1.59 -13.62 -10.70
N VAL A 137 -0.47 -14.18 -11.16
CA VAL A 137 -0.40 -14.94 -12.42
C VAL A 137 -1.33 -16.16 -12.37
N ALA A 138 -1.25 -16.96 -11.30
CA ALA A 138 -2.11 -18.11 -11.12
C ALA A 138 -3.58 -17.73 -10.92
N LEU A 139 -3.83 -16.72 -10.09
CA LEU A 139 -5.19 -16.20 -9.86
C LEU A 139 -5.83 -15.65 -11.14
N ALA A 140 -5.08 -14.92 -11.96
CA ALA A 140 -5.59 -14.43 -13.23
C ALA A 140 -6.02 -15.58 -14.16
N GLY A 141 -5.28 -16.67 -14.20
CA GLY A 141 -5.70 -17.87 -14.93
C GLY A 141 -7.04 -18.43 -14.42
N ILE A 142 -7.20 -18.55 -13.11
CA ILE A 142 -8.45 -19.00 -12.47
C ILE A 142 -9.59 -18.02 -12.78
N ILE A 143 -9.37 -16.71 -12.58
CA ILE A 143 -10.37 -15.66 -12.82
C ILE A 143 -10.80 -15.65 -14.29
N ASN A 144 -9.85 -15.77 -15.23
CA ASN A 144 -10.16 -15.86 -16.65
C ASN A 144 -11.07 -17.08 -16.94
N THR A 145 -10.73 -18.26 -16.41
CA THR A 145 -11.53 -19.46 -16.60
C THR A 145 -12.93 -19.33 -16.02
N LEU A 146 -13.08 -18.68 -14.86
CA LEU A 146 -14.36 -18.50 -14.18
C LEU A 146 -15.25 -17.44 -14.85
N LEU A 147 -14.65 -16.35 -15.39
CA LEU A 147 -15.37 -15.18 -15.87
C LEU A 147 -15.43 -15.05 -17.40
N VAL A 148 -14.79 -15.96 -18.16
CA VAL A 148 -14.91 -15.96 -19.62
C VAL A 148 -16.38 -16.04 -20.03
N ARG A 149 -16.76 -15.29 -21.07
CA ARG A 149 -18.16 -15.04 -21.41
C ARG A 149 -18.94 -16.32 -21.73
N ASP A 150 -18.41 -17.14 -22.61
CA ASP A 150 -19.20 -18.24 -23.20
C ASP A 150 -19.20 -19.51 -22.34
N THR A 151 -18.11 -19.83 -21.66
CA THR A 151 -17.89 -21.09 -20.95
C THR A 151 -17.56 -20.92 -19.45
N GLY A 152 -17.45 -19.69 -18.97
CA GLY A 152 -17.09 -19.40 -17.59
C GLY A 152 -18.18 -19.85 -16.62
N ALA A 153 -17.77 -20.49 -15.51
CA ALA A 153 -18.71 -21.02 -14.52
C ALA A 153 -19.71 -19.97 -14.00
N VAL A 154 -19.27 -18.71 -13.86
CA VAL A 154 -20.15 -17.60 -13.42
C VAL A 154 -21.21 -17.31 -14.46
N ASN A 155 -20.86 -17.27 -15.74
CA ASN A 155 -21.82 -17.04 -16.82
C ASN A 155 -22.77 -18.21 -17.06
N VAL A 156 -22.28 -19.44 -16.89
CA VAL A 156 -23.13 -20.64 -16.93
C VAL A 156 -24.18 -20.59 -15.80
N LEU A 157 -23.78 -20.17 -14.59
CA LEU A 157 -24.70 -20.00 -13.48
C LEU A 157 -25.71 -18.86 -13.75
N LEU A 158 -25.28 -17.71 -14.29
CA LEU A 158 -26.15 -16.61 -14.67
C LEU A 158 -27.21 -17.06 -15.68
N GLN A 159 -26.83 -17.82 -16.71
CA GLN A 159 -27.76 -18.37 -17.69
C GLN A 159 -28.76 -19.34 -17.05
N ALA A 160 -28.29 -20.21 -16.15
CA ALA A 160 -29.19 -21.14 -15.44
C ALA A 160 -30.22 -20.41 -14.57
N LEU A 161 -29.89 -19.18 -14.10
CA LEU A 161 -30.79 -18.29 -13.36
C LEU A 161 -31.65 -17.37 -14.27
N GLY A 162 -31.52 -17.49 -15.59
CA GLY A 162 -32.30 -16.71 -16.56
C GLY A 162 -31.73 -15.31 -16.87
N PHE A 163 -30.48 -15.03 -16.51
CA PHE A 163 -29.78 -13.79 -16.83
C PHE A 163 -28.99 -13.91 -18.13
N GLU A 164 -28.72 -12.79 -18.78
CA GLU A 164 -27.83 -12.73 -19.95
C GLU A 164 -26.36 -12.91 -19.56
N GLN A 165 -25.58 -13.43 -20.48
CA GLN A 165 -24.13 -13.55 -20.29
C GLN A 165 -23.45 -12.18 -20.25
N VAL A 166 -22.55 -12.00 -19.29
CA VAL A 166 -21.81 -10.76 -19.05
C VAL A 166 -20.36 -10.92 -19.47
N GLY A 167 -19.85 -9.98 -20.26
CA GLY A 167 -18.44 -9.94 -20.64
C GLY A 167 -17.58 -9.30 -19.56
N PHE A 168 -17.47 -9.91 -18.39
CA PHE A 168 -16.79 -9.33 -17.21
C PHE A 168 -15.38 -8.81 -17.48
N LEU A 169 -14.62 -9.48 -18.34
CA LEU A 169 -13.22 -9.18 -18.64
C LEU A 169 -13.03 -8.33 -19.90
N ILE A 170 -14.10 -8.12 -20.69
CA ILE A 170 -14.04 -7.43 -21.97
C ILE A 170 -14.99 -6.24 -22.05
N ASP A 171 -15.71 -5.93 -20.96
CA ASP A 171 -16.59 -4.76 -20.88
C ASP A 171 -16.06 -3.78 -19.83
N ASN A 172 -15.83 -2.54 -20.25
CA ASN A 172 -15.36 -1.43 -19.42
C ASN A 172 -16.25 -1.13 -18.20
N ARG A 173 -17.54 -1.50 -18.23
CA ARG A 173 -18.49 -1.29 -17.12
C ARG A 173 -18.20 -2.20 -15.96
N TYR A 174 -17.79 -3.45 -16.23
CA TYR A 174 -17.62 -4.48 -15.22
C TYR A 174 -16.17 -4.66 -14.79
N PHE A 175 -15.21 -4.38 -15.66
CA PHE A 175 -13.81 -4.71 -15.44
C PHE A 175 -13.25 -4.12 -14.13
N ARG A 176 -13.56 -2.86 -13.80
CA ARG A 176 -13.12 -2.25 -12.52
C ARG A 176 -13.66 -3.00 -11.30
N TRP A 177 -14.91 -3.45 -11.37
CA TRP A 177 -15.51 -4.20 -10.28
C TRP A 177 -14.91 -5.59 -10.14
N VAL A 178 -14.49 -6.21 -11.24
CA VAL A 178 -13.71 -7.45 -11.21
C VAL A 178 -12.38 -7.23 -10.49
N LEU A 179 -11.67 -6.13 -10.77
CA LEU A 179 -10.44 -5.80 -10.07
C LEU A 179 -10.67 -5.62 -8.57
N ILE A 180 -11.68 -4.85 -8.18
CA ILE A 180 -11.97 -4.58 -6.76
C ILE A 180 -12.41 -5.86 -6.05
N SER A 181 -13.35 -6.62 -6.61
CA SER A 181 -13.88 -7.83 -5.95
C SER A 181 -12.83 -8.94 -5.80
N THR A 182 -12.00 -9.14 -6.82
CA THR A 182 -10.94 -10.16 -6.76
C THR A 182 -9.82 -9.80 -5.80
N GLU A 183 -9.50 -8.50 -5.67
CA GLU A 183 -8.55 -8.02 -4.66
C GLU A 183 -9.11 -8.15 -3.25
N LEU A 184 -10.37 -7.75 -3.03
CA LEU A 184 -11.04 -7.95 -1.74
C LEU A 184 -11.07 -9.42 -1.35
N TRP A 185 -11.42 -10.30 -2.27
CA TRP A 185 -11.40 -11.74 -2.02
C TRP A 185 -10.01 -12.25 -1.64
N LYS A 186 -8.97 -11.74 -2.28
CA LYS A 186 -7.58 -12.15 -2.01
C LYS A 186 -7.06 -11.62 -0.67
N GLU A 187 -7.31 -10.35 -0.36
CA GLU A 187 -6.57 -9.64 0.70
C GLU A 187 -7.35 -9.47 2.00
N THR A 188 -8.70 -9.52 1.98
CA THR A 188 -9.53 -9.24 3.16
C THR A 188 -9.23 -10.19 4.31
N GLY A 189 -9.14 -11.48 4.04
CA GLY A 189 -8.85 -12.47 5.08
C GLY A 189 -7.50 -12.21 5.75
N TRP A 190 -6.46 -12.11 4.96
CA TRP A 190 -5.09 -11.88 5.45
C TRP A 190 -4.96 -10.60 6.25
N THR A 191 -5.43 -9.48 5.72
CA THR A 191 -5.36 -8.18 6.39
C THR A 191 -6.17 -8.15 7.70
N SER A 192 -7.23 -8.95 7.80
CA SER A 192 -8.05 -9.04 9.02
C SER A 192 -7.30 -9.60 10.24
N ILE A 193 -6.19 -10.30 10.05
CA ILE A 193 -5.36 -10.84 11.13
C ILE A 193 -4.90 -9.72 12.07
N ILE A 194 -4.49 -8.59 11.51
CA ILE A 194 -3.98 -7.45 12.29
C ILE A 194 -5.10 -6.88 13.17
N TYR A 195 -6.31 -6.76 12.62
CA TYR A 195 -7.46 -6.27 13.37
C TYR A 195 -7.93 -7.26 14.44
N LEU A 196 -7.90 -8.58 14.15
CA LEU A 196 -8.20 -9.61 15.14
C LEU A 196 -7.20 -9.60 16.30
N ALA A 197 -5.92 -9.37 16.01
CA ALA A 197 -4.91 -9.21 17.06
C ALA A 197 -5.15 -7.96 17.92
N ALA A 198 -5.56 -6.84 17.29
CA ALA A 198 -5.93 -5.64 18.02
C ALA A 198 -7.18 -5.84 18.90
N ILE A 199 -8.20 -6.55 18.38
CA ILE A 199 -9.42 -6.90 19.15
C ILE A 199 -9.08 -7.78 20.35
N ALA A 200 -8.19 -8.75 20.18
CA ALA A 200 -7.77 -9.64 21.26
C ALA A 200 -7.00 -8.90 22.39
N GLY A 201 -6.50 -7.72 22.15
CA GLY A 201 -5.85 -6.85 23.14
C GLY A 201 -6.81 -5.94 23.93
N ILE A 202 -8.09 -5.94 23.63
CA ILE A 202 -9.08 -5.12 24.36
C ILE A 202 -9.36 -5.73 25.71
N ASP A 203 -9.45 -4.88 26.75
CA ASP A 203 -9.74 -5.33 28.12
C ASP A 203 -11.12 -5.99 28.19
N PRO A 204 -11.22 -7.28 28.61
CA PRO A 204 -12.50 -7.99 28.77
C PRO A 204 -13.47 -7.30 29.73
N ALA A 205 -12.99 -6.57 30.74
CA ALA A 205 -13.82 -5.85 31.69
C ALA A 205 -14.77 -4.84 31.02
N LEU A 206 -14.38 -4.24 29.89
CA LEU A 206 -15.24 -3.34 29.13
C LEU A 206 -16.48 -4.06 28.58
N TYR A 207 -16.33 -5.29 28.13
CA TYR A 207 -17.43 -6.10 27.61
C TYR A 207 -18.33 -6.61 28.76
N GLU A 208 -17.74 -7.00 29.89
CA GLU A 208 -18.48 -7.46 31.07
C GLU A 208 -19.37 -6.34 31.65
N CYS A 209 -18.81 -5.13 31.80
CA CYS A 209 -19.59 -3.97 32.24
C CYS A 209 -20.76 -3.67 31.28
N ALA A 210 -20.48 -3.68 29.96
CA ALA A 210 -21.55 -3.42 29.00
C ALA A 210 -22.62 -4.50 28.98
N GLN A 211 -22.30 -5.76 29.24
CA GLN A 211 -23.28 -6.85 29.35
C GLN A 211 -24.16 -6.70 30.58
N VAL A 212 -23.60 -6.29 31.72
CA VAL A 212 -24.39 -6.01 32.94
C VAL A 212 -25.40 -4.88 32.70
N GLU A 213 -25.02 -3.89 31.88
CA GLU A 213 -25.91 -2.79 31.46
C GLU A 213 -26.90 -3.17 30.34
N GLY A 214 -26.90 -4.44 29.90
CA GLY A 214 -27.82 -4.96 28.89
C GLY A 214 -27.46 -4.62 27.44
N ALA A 215 -26.22 -4.24 27.17
CA ALA A 215 -25.79 -3.96 25.82
C ALA A 215 -25.80 -5.22 24.93
N LYS A 216 -26.39 -5.09 23.74
CA LYS A 216 -26.42 -6.15 22.74
C LYS A 216 -25.04 -6.26 22.05
N ARG A 217 -24.70 -7.43 21.52
CA ARG A 217 -23.44 -7.68 20.82
C ARG A 217 -23.13 -6.65 19.75
N ARG A 218 -24.11 -6.31 18.90
CA ARG A 218 -23.94 -5.29 17.87
C ARG A 218 -23.57 -3.92 18.47
N GLN A 219 -24.11 -3.58 19.64
CA GLN A 219 -23.75 -2.35 20.34
C GLN A 219 -22.32 -2.41 20.86
N MET A 220 -21.91 -3.55 21.46
CA MET A 220 -20.53 -3.76 21.90
C MET A 220 -19.54 -3.68 20.72
N ALA A 221 -19.86 -4.29 19.57
CA ALA A 221 -19.01 -4.21 18.38
C ALA A 221 -18.80 -2.77 17.89
N TRP A 222 -19.88 -1.95 17.87
CA TRP A 222 -19.81 -0.57 17.35
C TRP A 222 -19.30 0.45 18.37
N TYR A 223 -19.62 0.31 19.66
CA TYR A 223 -19.31 1.31 20.69
C TYR A 223 -18.10 0.95 21.56
N ILE A 224 -17.65 -0.32 21.56
CA ILE A 224 -16.48 -0.75 22.31
C ILE A 224 -15.40 -1.22 21.35
N THR A 225 -15.68 -2.26 20.56
CA THR A 225 -14.64 -2.91 19.74
C THR A 225 -14.09 -1.96 18.68
N LEU A 226 -14.94 -1.38 17.83
CA LEU A 226 -14.51 -0.53 16.73
C LEU A 226 -13.76 0.73 17.19
N PRO A 227 -14.21 1.49 18.20
CA PRO A 227 -13.44 2.60 18.75
C PRO A 227 -12.08 2.17 19.34
N SER A 228 -12.05 1.03 20.06
CA SER A 228 -10.82 0.55 20.68
C SER A 228 -9.73 0.17 19.66
N ILE A 229 -10.09 -0.30 18.46
CA ILE A 229 -9.15 -0.61 17.38
C ILE A 229 -8.93 0.54 16.38
N SER A 230 -9.58 1.69 16.59
CA SER A 230 -9.56 2.81 15.63
C SER A 230 -8.15 3.29 15.29
N ASN A 231 -7.24 3.30 16.27
CA ASN A 231 -5.84 3.65 16.03
C ASN A 231 -5.15 2.65 15.08
N THR A 232 -5.40 1.35 15.25
CA THR A 232 -4.90 0.31 14.35
C THR A 232 -5.47 0.47 12.93
N VAL A 233 -6.76 0.77 12.82
CA VAL A 233 -7.41 1.03 11.52
C VAL A 233 -6.77 2.22 10.82
N ALA A 234 -6.51 3.30 11.54
CA ALA A 234 -5.89 4.49 10.98
C ALA A 234 -4.45 4.25 10.54
N ILE A 235 -3.64 3.55 11.36
CA ILE A 235 -2.26 3.19 10.99
C ILE A 235 -2.26 2.34 9.70
N MET A 236 -3.12 1.33 9.62
CA MET A 236 -3.24 0.47 8.44
C MET A 236 -3.72 1.25 7.21
N ALA A 237 -4.66 2.20 7.39
CA ALA A 237 -5.10 3.08 6.29
C ALA A 237 -3.97 3.97 5.78
N ILE A 238 -3.11 4.52 6.66
CA ILE A 238 -1.95 5.32 6.25
C ILE A 238 -0.93 4.44 5.51
N ILE A 239 -0.65 3.23 6.00
CA ILE A 239 0.24 2.28 5.33
C ILE A 239 -0.30 1.93 3.94
N PHE A 240 -1.60 1.66 3.83
CA PHE A 240 -2.25 1.40 2.55
C PHE A 240 -2.09 2.58 1.58
N LEU A 241 -2.36 3.81 2.04
CA LEU A 241 -2.21 5.03 1.24
C LEU A 241 -0.75 5.30 0.85
N GLY A 242 0.21 4.92 1.70
CA GLY A 242 1.63 5.01 1.38
C GLY A 242 2.06 4.13 0.21
N HIS A 243 1.38 3.02 -0.01
CA HIS A 243 1.64 2.07 -1.09
C HIS A 243 0.62 2.12 -2.23
N ILE A 244 -0.38 2.99 -2.14
CA ILE A 244 -1.56 3.00 -3.02
C ILE A 244 -1.23 3.03 -4.52
N LEU A 245 -0.16 3.73 -4.92
CA LEU A 245 0.27 3.79 -6.32
C LEU A 245 1.15 2.60 -6.75
N ALA A 246 1.61 1.78 -5.81
CA ALA A 246 2.38 0.57 -6.09
C ALA A 246 1.51 -0.69 -6.13
N ILE A 247 0.32 -0.63 -5.50
CA ILE A 247 -0.60 -1.77 -5.40
C ILE A 247 -1.31 -1.99 -6.74
N GLY A 248 -1.41 -3.25 -7.13
CA GLY A 248 -2.29 -3.69 -8.22
C GLY A 248 -1.67 -3.81 -9.59
N PHE A 249 -0.40 -3.51 -9.77
CA PHE A 249 0.27 -3.74 -11.05
C PHE A 249 0.14 -5.20 -11.50
N ASP A 250 0.53 -6.16 -10.66
CA ASP A 250 0.52 -7.59 -11.00
C ASP A 250 -0.89 -8.09 -11.33
N GLN A 251 -1.91 -7.65 -10.57
CA GLN A 251 -3.29 -7.99 -10.85
C GLN A 251 -3.74 -7.48 -12.22
N ILE A 252 -3.57 -6.17 -12.45
CA ILE A 252 -4.04 -5.52 -13.67
C ILE A 252 -3.26 -6.05 -14.87
N PHE A 253 -1.94 -6.17 -14.76
CA PHE A 253 -1.08 -6.63 -15.84
C PHE A 253 -1.42 -8.04 -16.33
N ASN A 254 -1.90 -8.91 -15.43
CA ASN A 254 -2.28 -10.29 -15.77
C ASN A 254 -3.75 -10.43 -16.21
N LEU A 255 -4.62 -9.46 -15.91
CA LEU A 255 -6.05 -9.53 -16.24
C LEU A 255 -6.47 -8.62 -17.40
N TYR A 256 -5.77 -7.49 -17.61
CA TYR A 256 -6.17 -6.50 -18.60
C TYR A 256 -5.89 -6.97 -20.02
N ASN A 257 -6.63 -6.41 -20.96
CA ASN A 257 -6.46 -6.62 -22.40
C ASN A 257 -6.76 -5.31 -23.17
N PRO A 258 -6.43 -5.20 -24.46
CA PRO A 258 -6.62 -3.97 -25.24
C PRO A 258 -8.04 -3.41 -25.24
N VAL A 259 -9.07 -4.26 -25.10
CA VAL A 259 -10.49 -3.85 -25.12
C VAL A 259 -10.85 -2.99 -23.91
N VAL A 260 -10.22 -3.25 -22.77
CA VAL A 260 -10.51 -2.58 -21.49
C VAL A 260 -9.47 -1.54 -21.07
N TYR A 261 -8.51 -1.19 -21.95
CA TYR A 261 -7.49 -0.15 -21.64
C TYR A 261 -8.11 1.17 -21.21
N GLU A 262 -9.27 1.52 -21.74
CA GLU A 262 -9.97 2.75 -21.36
C GLU A 262 -10.25 2.85 -19.86
N THR A 263 -10.48 1.74 -19.18
CA THR A 263 -10.84 1.71 -17.75
C THR A 263 -9.85 1.00 -16.87
N ALA A 264 -8.92 0.25 -17.45
CA ALA A 264 -7.98 -0.63 -16.74
C ALA A 264 -6.53 -0.16 -16.77
N ASP A 265 -6.10 0.54 -17.83
CA ASP A 265 -4.71 0.94 -18.00
C ASP A 265 -4.30 1.93 -16.89
N ILE A 266 -3.30 1.56 -16.10
CA ILE A 266 -2.74 2.38 -15.02
C ILE A 266 -1.34 2.88 -15.39
N LEU A 267 -0.78 3.80 -14.62
CA LEU A 267 0.56 4.36 -14.89
C LEU A 267 1.63 3.28 -15.02
N ASP A 268 1.59 2.24 -14.20
CA ASP A 268 2.58 1.15 -14.27
C ASP A 268 2.43 0.32 -15.54
N THR A 269 1.20 -0.04 -15.93
CA THR A 269 0.96 -0.79 -17.16
C THR A 269 1.26 0.06 -18.40
N TYR A 270 0.96 1.36 -18.36
CA TYR A 270 1.35 2.33 -19.39
C TYR A 270 2.88 2.38 -19.55
N ILE A 271 3.63 2.50 -18.44
CA ILE A 271 5.10 2.55 -18.47
C ILE A 271 5.67 1.25 -19.04
N VAL A 272 5.25 0.09 -18.53
CA VAL A 272 5.76 -1.23 -18.96
C VAL A 272 5.43 -1.50 -20.43
N ARG A 273 4.20 -1.24 -20.86
CA ARG A 273 3.77 -1.39 -22.26
C ARG A 273 4.59 -0.52 -23.21
N ASN A 274 4.76 0.76 -22.88
CA ASN A 274 5.55 1.66 -23.72
C ASN A 274 7.04 1.31 -23.70
N LEU A 275 7.57 0.80 -22.59
CA LEU A 275 8.95 0.31 -22.51
C LEU A 275 9.19 -0.86 -23.48
N GLN A 276 8.20 -1.74 -23.63
CA GLN A 276 8.30 -2.92 -24.51
C GLN A 276 8.10 -2.58 -26.00
N GLN A 277 7.19 -1.64 -26.31
CA GLN A 277 6.78 -1.35 -27.68
C GLN A 277 7.60 -0.23 -28.33
N ASN A 278 7.87 0.84 -27.61
CA ASN A 278 8.60 2.02 -28.10
C ASN A 278 9.31 2.74 -26.95
N PRO A 279 10.50 2.27 -26.55
CA PRO A 279 11.18 2.71 -25.33
C PRO A 279 11.70 4.15 -25.44
N LYS A 280 10.87 5.11 -25.06
CA LYS A 280 11.26 6.51 -24.85
C LYS A 280 11.64 6.72 -23.39
N PHE A 281 12.84 6.34 -23.00
CA PHE A 281 13.29 6.32 -21.61
C PHE A 281 13.10 7.65 -20.87
N GLY A 282 13.37 8.78 -21.53
CA GLY A 282 13.14 10.10 -20.93
C GLY A 282 11.69 10.33 -20.53
N LEU A 283 10.75 10.01 -21.44
CA LEU A 283 9.32 10.15 -21.20
C LEU A 283 8.84 9.19 -20.09
N LEU A 284 9.28 7.92 -20.11
CA LEU A 284 8.88 6.92 -19.11
C LEU A 284 9.46 7.23 -17.73
N SER A 285 10.69 7.75 -17.66
CA SER A 285 11.28 8.25 -16.40
C SER A 285 10.52 9.43 -15.86
N ALA A 286 10.07 10.37 -16.70
CA ALA A 286 9.22 11.49 -16.29
C ALA A 286 7.87 10.99 -15.76
N ALA A 287 7.25 9.99 -16.39
CA ALA A 287 6.02 9.37 -15.90
C ALA A 287 6.20 8.73 -14.52
N SER A 288 7.32 8.04 -14.29
CA SER A 288 7.66 7.43 -13.00
C SER A 288 7.87 8.48 -11.90
N ILE A 289 8.49 9.62 -12.25
CA ILE A 289 8.66 10.75 -11.31
C ILE A 289 7.29 11.33 -10.93
N ILE A 290 6.42 11.61 -11.91
CA ILE A 290 5.06 12.12 -11.64
C ILE A 290 4.32 11.16 -10.71
N LYS A 291 4.36 9.86 -10.98
CA LYS A 291 3.78 8.84 -10.11
C LYS A 291 4.31 8.96 -8.68
N SER A 292 5.63 9.06 -8.51
CA SER A 292 6.27 9.14 -7.19
C SER A 292 5.89 10.43 -6.44
N VAL A 293 5.86 11.57 -7.13
CA VAL A 293 5.46 12.86 -6.54
C VAL A 293 4.01 12.83 -6.09
N VAL A 294 3.11 12.29 -6.91
CA VAL A 294 1.69 12.12 -6.54
C VAL A 294 1.54 11.18 -5.36
N GLY A 295 2.27 10.06 -5.33
CA GLY A 295 2.28 9.11 -4.21
C GLY A 295 2.72 9.76 -2.90
N LEU A 296 3.81 10.53 -2.94
CA LEU A 296 4.28 11.28 -1.79
C LEU A 296 3.26 12.32 -1.32
N GLY A 297 2.64 13.05 -2.26
CA GLY A 297 1.58 14.02 -1.95
C GLY A 297 0.39 13.36 -1.27
N LEU A 298 -0.06 12.21 -1.76
CA LEU A 298 -1.15 11.43 -1.16
C LEU A 298 -0.78 10.93 0.25
N LEU A 299 0.44 10.44 0.44
CA LEU A 299 0.93 10.00 1.75
C LEU A 299 0.93 11.14 2.78
N ILE A 300 1.44 12.30 2.39
CA ILE A 300 1.47 13.49 3.27
C ILE A 300 0.03 13.94 3.59
N ALA A 301 -0.84 14.00 2.58
CA ALA A 301 -2.25 14.36 2.77
C ALA A 301 -2.96 13.40 3.72
N ALA A 302 -2.76 12.09 3.55
CA ALA A 302 -3.32 11.05 4.42
C ALA A 302 -2.82 11.17 5.87
N ASN A 303 -1.51 11.33 6.06
CA ASN A 303 -0.93 11.50 7.39
C ASN A 303 -1.47 12.75 8.10
N ASN A 304 -1.67 13.85 7.35
CA ASN A 304 -2.24 15.07 7.91
C ASN A 304 -3.74 14.92 8.22
N ALA A 305 -4.49 14.22 7.36
CA ALA A 305 -5.90 13.92 7.61
C ALA A 305 -6.07 13.10 8.90
N CYS A 306 -5.27 12.06 9.13
CA CYS A 306 -5.33 11.27 10.36
C CYS A 306 -5.07 12.11 11.62
N LYS A 307 -4.13 13.05 11.55
CA LYS A 307 -3.88 14.00 12.67
C LYS A 307 -5.09 14.89 12.97
N LEU A 308 -5.83 15.34 11.94
CA LEU A 308 -7.05 16.13 12.11
C LEU A 308 -8.17 15.33 12.81
N PHE A 309 -8.20 14.02 12.62
CA PHE A 309 -9.15 13.12 13.31
C PHE A 309 -8.66 12.64 14.70
N GLY A 310 -7.57 13.22 15.23
CA GLY A 310 -7.04 12.89 16.55
C GLY A 310 -6.33 11.53 16.64
N VAL A 311 -5.99 10.94 15.50
CA VAL A 311 -5.24 9.69 15.41
C VAL A 311 -3.76 10.01 15.23
N GLU A 312 -2.87 9.31 15.94
CA GLU A 312 -1.43 9.47 15.79
C GLU A 312 -1.00 9.11 14.37
N GLY A 313 -0.42 10.11 13.64
CA GLY A 313 0.18 9.87 12.34
C GLY A 313 1.50 9.10 12.47
N ILE A 314 1.95 8.44 11.41
CA ILE A 314 3.25 7.74 11.36
C ILE A 314 4.42 8.73 11.49
N TYR A 315 4.26 9.94 10.96
CA TYR A 315 5.27 10.99 10.99
C TYR A 315 4.83 12.14 11.90
N GLY A 316 5.57 12.37 12.99
CA GLY A 316 5.45 13.58 13.81
C GLY A 316 4.49 13.46 15.00
N SER A 317 4.71 12.49 15.88
CA SER A 317 4.23 12.51 17.27
C SER A 317 5.38 12.93 18.17
N GLN A 318 5.56 14.24 18.33
CA GLN A 318 6.17 14.82 19.53
C GLN A 318 5.59 16.21 19.74
N SER A 319 4.52 16.29 20.47
CA SER A 319 4.18 17.44 21.34
C SER A 319 2.75 17.33 21.81
N ASN A 320 2.55 16.79 22.97
CA ASN A 320 1.65 17.25 24.02
C ASN A 320 1.46 16.20 25.12
N VAL A 321 2.61 15.67 25.63
CA VAL A 321 2.65 15.18 27.00
C VAL A 321 3.15 16.36 27.84
N GLY A 322 2.24 17.17 28.31
CA GLY A 322 2.61 18.27 29.18
C GLY A 322 1.56 19.37 29.19
N THR A 323 0.49 19.17 29.95
CA THR A 323 -0.17 20.13 30.83
C THR A 323 -1.57 19.62 31.18
N VAL A 324 -1.62 18.62 32.03
CA VAL A 324 -2.77 18.51 32.93
C VAL A 324 -2.27 19.10 34.25
N ARG A 325 -2.68 20.33 34.52
CA ARG A 325 -2.69 20.90 35.86
C ARG A 325 -3.98 20.51 36.55
#